data_95797e3ce03d9be56b8d5ea1362f088b
#
_entry.id   95797e3ce03d9be56b8d5ea1362f088b
#
_cell.length_a   1.000
_cell.length_b   1.000
_cell.length_c   1.000
_cell.angle_alpha   90.00
_cell.angle_beta   90.00
_cell.angle_gamma   90.00
#
_symmetry.space_group_name_H-M   'P 1'
#
loop_
_entity.id
_entity.type
_entity.pdbx_description
1 polymer ?
#
loop_
_entity_poly.entity_id
_entity_poly.type
_entity_poly.pdbx_seq_one_letter_code
_entity_poly.pdbx_strand_id
1 'polypeptide(L)'
;MKKLVVILSFWMIAACTKRYYPDQTNPKLEFEPITVTTIHKNSGTLGPCEPSICINPQNRKHIVAGAVLDNVYFSNDGGLNWKIQNMKSSHGVYGDPVVRMTKDGKPLFAHLANSKGKAYSSPEFLDRIVVQRSEDGGSSWNDGTFPKVDHTKDHDKQWMSVGPDGTVLMTWTEFDKYGSDKPEHKSRILFSKSKDGGLTWEPAKAISSFEGDCLDGDQTTEGAYPVIGTDGTYHVVWTYDNKVWFNSSRDEGKTWLKEERNIANQPGGWAFDIPGIDRANGMPVIVCDHSKGPNHGTLYISWSDQRNGENDTDVWMISSKDQGKTWSFPAKVNNDTSGRHQFFSWMDIDQHTGYVYFVFYDRRNHSDNQTDVFLAYTLNGGKTFENVQISQNPFTPEATLFFGDYNDISCSGNSIRPIW
;
A
#
# COMPACT_ATOMS: atom_id res chain seq x y z
N MET A 1 7.05 -21.22 -9.89
CA MET A 1 8.30 -20.53 -9.43
C MET A 1 7.97 -19.08 -9.30
N LYS A 2 7.67 -18.63 -8.06
CA LYS A 2 7.41 -17.21 -7.79
C LYS A 2 8.75 -16.47 -7.83
N LYS A 3 8.83 -15.45 -8.67
CA LYS A 3 9.98 -14.56 -8.73
C LYS A 3 9.52 -13.23 -8.15
N LEU A 4 10.07 -12.82 -7.04
CA LEU A 4 9.98 -11.43 -6.62
C LEU A 4 10.98 -10.66 -7.49
N VAL A 5 10.48 -9.76 -8.30
CA VAL A 5 11.29 -8.98 -9.23
C VAL A 5 10.99 -7.52 -9.01
N VAL A 6 11.99 -6.75 -8.78
CA VAL A 6 11.82 -5.31 -8.68
C VAL A 6 13.05 -4.57 -9.02
N ILE A 7 12.93 -3.56 -9.75
CA ILE A 7 13.46 -2.20 -9.61
C ILE A 7 13.59 -1.53 -10.94
N LEU A 8 12.93 -0.42 -10.99
CA LEU A 8 13.15 0.56 -12.03
C LEU A 8 14.05 1.68 -11.52
N SER A 9 15.17 1.93 -12.16
CA SER A 9 15.91 3.17 -11.99
C SER A 9 15.60 4.10 -13.16
N PHE A 10 14.96 5.24 -12.84
CA PHE A 10 14.69 6.30 -13.81
C PHE A 10 15.52 7.53 -13.48
N TRP A 11 16.16 8.07 -14.46
CA TRP A 11 16.76 9.41 -14.41
C TRP A 11 15.99 10.31 -15.36
N MET A 12 15.45 11.40 -14.82
CA MET A 12 14.84 12.44 -15.63
C MET A 12 15.88 13.54 -15.87
N ILE A 13 16.22 13.81 -17.12
CA ILE A 13 17.00 14.98 -17.48
C ILE A 13 16.02 16.13 -17.60
N ALA A 14 15.93 16.97 -16.58
CA ALA A 14 15.25 18.25 -16.68
C ALA A 14 16.15 19.27 -17.38
N ALA A 15 16.02 19.40 -18.68
CA ALA A 15 16.53 20.58 -19.39
C ALA A 15 15.56 21.73 -19.14
N CYS A 16 15.93 22.63 -18.24
CA CYS A 16 15.23 23.90 -18.04
C CYS A 16 15.61 24.86 -19.14
N THR A 17 14.67 25.32 -19.94
CA THR A 17 14.40 26.69 -20.40
C THR A 17 13.61 26.71 -21.70
N LYS A 18 12.30 26.93 -21.61
CA LYS A 18 11.51 27.86 -22.38
C LYS A 18 10.07 27.80 -21.90
N ARG A 19 9.48 28.96 -21.56
CA ARG A 19 8.02 29.05 -21.34
C ARG A 19 7.31 28.63 -22.64
N TYR A 20 6.79 27.42 -22.63
CA TYR A 20 5.86 26.93 -23.62
C TYR A 20 4.50 26.88 -22.94
N TYR A 21 3.50 27.56 -23.48
CA TYR A 21 2.11 27.29 -23.17
C TYR A 21 1.76 26.03 -23.99
N PRO A 22 1.59 24.87 -23.40
CA PRO A 22 1.25 23.71 -24.20
C PRO A 22 -0.23 23.77 -24.56
N ASP A 23 -0.49 23.62 -25.83
CA ASP A 23 -1.68 22.96 -26.33
C ASP A 23 -1.94 21.71 -25.48
N GLN A 24 -3.21 21.32 -25.23
CA GLN A 24 -3.64 20.32 -24.23
C GLN A 24 -3.19 18.87 -24.52
N THR A 25 -2.03 18.67 -25.04
CA THR A 25 -1.40 17.34 -25.15
C THR A 25 -0.73 17.01 -23.81
N ASN A 26 -1.10 15.88 -23.21
CA ASN A 26 -0.46 15.36 -21.99
C ASN A 26 1.05 15.35 -22.15
N PRO A 27 1.83 16.01 -21.28
CA PRO A 27 3.26 15.81 -21.28
C PRO A 27 3.53 14.35 -20.91
N LYS A 28 4.16 13.60 -21.82
CA LYS A 28 4.65 12.25 -21.49
C LYS A 28 5.99 12.38 -20.81
N LEU A 29 6.19 11.59 -19.75
CA LEU A 29 7.51 11.42 -19.17
C LEU A 29 8.36 10.60 -20.13
N GLU A 30 9.58 11.07 -20.39
CA GLU A 30 10.61 10.23 -21.00
C GLU A 30 11.30 9.46 -19.89
N PHE A 31 11.27 8.15 -19.99
CA PHE A 31 11.89 7.26 -19.05
C PHE A 31 13.23 6.77 -19.62
N GLU A 32 14.28 6.75 -18.81
CA GLU A 32 15.47 5.94 -19.09
C GLU A 32 15.07 4.48 -19.29
N PRO A 33 15.88 3.65 -19.97
CA PRO A 33 15.53 2.25 -20.18
C PRO A 33 15.17 1.56 -18.86
N ILE A 34 13.98 0.93 -18.86
CA ILE A 34 13.45 0.23 -17.69
C ILE A 34 14.34 -0.96 -17.36
N THR A 35 14.88 -0.98 -16.16
CA THR A 35 15.65 -2.11 -15.64
C THR A 35 14.84 -2.84 -14.58
N VAL A 36 14.59 -4.12 -14.81
CA VAL A 36 13.93 -5.01 -13.85
C VAL A 36 14.99 -5.86 -13.14
N THR A 37 15.01 -5.79 -11.82
CA THR A 37 15.96 -6.57 -11.00
C THR A 37 15.20 -7.62 -10.18
N THR A 38 15.53 -8.89 -10.32
CA THR A 38 15.05 -9.94 -9.44
C THR A 38 15.82 -9.86 -8.13
N ILE A 39 15.12 -9.47 -7.03
CA ILE A 39 15.73 -9.39 -5.70
C ILE A 39 15.83 -10.80 -5.09
N HIS A 40 14.75 -11.56 -5.14
CA HIS A 40 14.65 -12.86 -4.51
C HIS A 40 14.00 -13.87 -5.46
N LYS A 41 14.57 -15.07 -5.52
CA LYS A 41 13.96 -16.22 -6.21
C LYS A 41 13.53 -17.22 -5.16
N ASN A 42 12.26 -17.57 -5.16
CA ASN A 42 11.76 -18.58 -4.24
C ASN A 42 11.61 -19.94 -4.92
N SER A 43 11.85 -20.99 -4.15
CA SER A 43 11.60 -22.40 -4.52
C SER A 43 10.53 -23.08 -3.65
N GLY A 44 9.90 -22.34 -2.72
CA GLY A 44 8.92 -22.89 -1.76
C GLY A 44 7.47 -22.51 -2.08
N THR A 45 6.54 -23.07 -1.33
CA THR A 45 5.09 -22.85 -1.45
C THR A 45 4.63 -21.50 -0.89
N LEU A 46 5.36 -20.95 0.10
CA LEU A 46 5.18 -19.59 0.64
C LEU A 46 6.38 -18.76 0.18
N GLY A 47 6.30 -18.25 -1.02
CA GLY A 47 7.35 -17.44 -1.62
C GLY A 47 7.32 -16.01 -1.11
N PRO A 48 8.38 -15.21 -1.35
CA PRO A 48 8.25 -13.80 -1.09
C PRO A 48 7.11 -13.24 -1.97
N CYS A 49 5.99 -12.93 -1.33
CA CYS A 49 4.83 -12.24 -1.86
C CYS A 49 4.50 -11.10 -0.90
N GLU A 50 3.46 -10.31 -1.19
CA GLU A 50 3.10 -9.13 -0.38
C GLU A 50 4.29 -8.20 -0.14
N PRO A 51 4.94 -7.75 -1.21
CA PRO A 51 6.11 -6.92 -1.03
C PRO A 51 5.75 -5.50 -0.65
N SER A 52 6.56 -4.88 0.22
CA SER A 52 6.51 -3.45 0.52
C SER A 52 7.87 -2.81 0.31
N ILE A 53 7.91 -1.54 -0.13
CA ILE A 53 9.16 -0.84 -0.47
C ILE A 53 9.12 0.62 -0.03
N CYS A 54 10.26 1.16 0.40
CA CYS A 54 10.40 2.58 0.66
C CYS A 54 11.76 3.12 0.26
N ILE A 55 11.77 4.21 -0.50
CA ILE A 55 12.96 5.00 -0.82
C ILE A 55 13.24 5.94 0.35
N ASN A 56 14.51 6.02 0.78
CA ASN A 56 14.91 6.98 1.78
C ASN A 56 14.83 8.43 1.21
N PRO A 57 13.98 9.31 1.77
CA PRO A 57 13.82 10.67 1.26
C PRO A 57 15.08 11.53 1.40
N GLN A 58 15.99 11.17 2.31
CA GLN A 58 17.27 11.85 2.51
C GLN A 58 18.38 11.34 1.57
N ASN A 59 18.24 10.09 1.09
CA ASN A 59 19.22 9.45 0.20
C ASN A 59 18.54 8.45 -0.72
N ARG A 60 18.16 8.85 -1.93
CA ARG A 60 17.44 8.00 -2.90
C ARG A 60 18.20 6.75 -3.37
N LYS A 61 19.50 6.63 -3.09
CA LYS A 61 20.26 5.41 -3.31
C LYS A 61 19.99 4.35 -2.24
N HIS A 62 19.50 4.78 -1.07
CA HIS A 62 19.13 3.88 0.02
C HIS A 62 17.65 3.50 -0.11
N ILE A 63 17.39 2.21 -0.26
CA ILE A 63 16.05 1.66 -0.45
C ILE A 63 15.92 0.44 0.47
N VAL A 64 14.80 0.31 1.13
CA VAL A 64 14.48 -0.87 1.95
C VAL A 64 13.17 -1.47 1.45
N ALA A 65 13.09 -2.79 1.43
CA ALA A 65 11.89 -3.53 1.07
C ALA A 65 11.69 -4.73 1.99
N GLY A 66 10.49 -5.25 2.03
CA GLY A 66 10.12 -6.45 2.76
C GLY A 66 9.23 -7.35 1.92
N ALA A 67 9.13 -8.62 2.28
CA ALA A 67 8.16 -9.57 1.74
C ALA A 67 7.90 -10.70 2.74
N VAL A 68 6.77 -11.37 2.59
CA VAL A 68 6.36 -12.53 3.38
C VAL A 68 7.43 -13.63 3.36
N LEU A 69 7.73 -14.32 4.50
CA LEU A 69 7.19 -14.09 5.84
C LEU A 69 7.98 -13.00 6.59
N ASP A 70 9.29 -13.12 6.55
CA ASP A 70 10.26 -12.39 7.35
C ASP A 70 11.40 -11.81 6.50
N ASN A 71 11.21 -11.76 5.18
CA ASN A 71 12.25 -11.29 4.28
C ASN A 71 12.38 -9.76 4.35
N VAL A 72 13.61 -9.29 4.55
CA VAL A 72 13.96 -7.89 4.43
C VAL A 72 15.11 -7.71 3.45
N TYR A 73 15.02 -6.67 2.66
CA TYR A 73 15.97 -6.34 1.60
C TYR A 73 16.40 -4.89 1.73
N PHE A 74 17.67 -4.59 1.49
CA PHE A 74 18.12 -3.22 1.42
C PHE A 74 19.22 -3.02 0.37
N SER A 75 19.18 -1.86 -0.25
CA SER A 75 20.14 -1.39 -1.26
C SER A 75 20.69 -0.03 -0.86
N ASN A 76 21.97 0.23 -1.16
CA ASN A 76 22.63 1.52 -0.95
C ASN A 76 23.11 2.16 -2.27
N ASP A 77 22.74 1.57 -3.39
CA ASP A 77 23.16 2.00 -4.73
C ASP A 77 21.99 2.26 -5.70
N GLY A 78 20.80 2.50 -5.13
CA GLY A 78 19.59 2.80 -5.90
C GLY A 78 18.92 1.56 -6.44
N GLY A 79 19.19 0.38 -5.84
CA GLY A 79 18.56 -0.87 -6.21
C GLY A 79 19.29 -1.67 -7.28
N LEU A 80 20.55 -1.34 -7.57
CA LEU A 80 21.39 -2.13 -8.47
C LEU A 80 21.83 -3.42 -7.78
N ASN A 81 22.19 -3.33 -6.50
CA ASN A 81 22.55 -4.50 -5.68
C ASN A 81 21.72 -4.50 -4.39
N TRP A 82 21.34 -5.70 -3.93
CA TRP A 82 20.50 -5.92 -2.76
C TRP A 82 21.16 -6.86 -1.77
N LYS A 83 21.05 -6.53 -0.50
CA LYS A 83 21.31 -7.43 0.59
C LYS A 83 19.99 -8.03 1.07
N ILE A 84 20.02 -9.31 1.40
CA ILE A 84 18.86 -10.10 1.81
C ILE A 84 19.13 -10.63 3.21
N GLN A 85 18.18 -10.49 4.09
CA GLN A 85 18.23 -11.07 5.44
C GLN A 85 16.82 -11.43 5.93
N ASN A 86 16.73 -12.21 6.99
CA ASN A 86 15.47 -12.52 7.66
C ASN A 86 15.30 -11.64 8.88
N MET A 87 14.12 -11.04 9.02
CA MET A 87 13.71 -10.28 10.17
C MET A 87 13.58 -11.20 11.39
N LYS A 88 13.98 -10.71 12.56
CA LYS A 88 13.87 -11.43 13.84
C LYS A 88 13.29 -10.51 14.90
N SER A 89 12.39 -11.06 15.70
CA SER A 89 11.80 -10.41 16.88
C SER A 89 11.44 -11.45 17.91
N SER A 90 11.55 -11.12 19.19
CA SER A 90 11.05 -11.98 20.27
C SER A 90 9.53 -12.14 20.24
N HIS A 91 8.83 -11.26 19.48
CA HIS A 91 7.39 -11.32 19.23
C HIS A 91 7.02 -12.23 18.04
N GLY A 92 8.01 -12.85 17.38
CA GLY A 92 7.85 -13.56 16.11
C GLY A 92 7.64 -12.59 14.94
N VAL A 93 7.86 -13.08 13.71
CA VAL A 93 7.60 -12.34 12.46
C VAL A 93 6.76 -13.25 11.58
N TYR A 94 5.56 -12.80 11.18
CA TYR A 94 4.61 -13.66 10.49
C TYR A 94 4.02 -13.04 9.20
N GLY A 95 4.73 -12.16 8.56
CA GLY A 95 4.29 -11.62 7.28
C GLY A 95 3.66 -10.25 7.35
N ASP A 96 2.94 -9.91 6.30
CA ASP A 96 2.31 -8.61 6.03
C ASP A 96 3.29 -7.44 6.23
N PRO A 97 4.48 -7.47 5.62
CA PRO A 97 5.47 -6.43 5.87
C PRO A 97 5.01 -5.10 5.30
N VAL A 98 5.12 -4.05 6.12
CA VAL A 98 4.98 -2.67 5.66
C VAL A 98 6.24 -1.89 5.98
N VAL A 99 6.93 -1.41 4.95
CA VAL A 99 8.18 -0.67 5.08
C VAL A 99 7.94 0.81 4.84
N ARG A 100 8.35 1.65 5.79
CA ARG A 100 8.34 3.11 5.63
C ARG A 100 9.65 3.69 6.15
N MET A 101 9.97 4.92 5.75
CA MET A 101 11.12 5.67 6.27
C MET A 101 10.63 6.78 7.17
N THR A 102 11.28 6.92 8.32
CA THR A 102 11.10 8.11 9.15
C THR A 102 11.61 9.36 8.41
N LYS A 103 11.22 10.54 8.85
CA LYS A 103 11.65 11.81 8.28
C LYS A 103 13.18 11.95 8.21
N ASP A 104 13.90 11.39 9.17
CA ASP A 104 15.38 11.36 9.26
C ASP A 104 16.01 10.17 8.54
N GLY A 105 15.22 9.41 7.77
CA GLY A 105 15.71 8.33 6.89
C GLY A 105 16.02 7.03 7.59
N LYS A 106 15.40 6.76 8.75
CA LYS A 106 15.51 5.48 9.45
C LYS A 106 14.40 4.54 8.96
N PRO A 107 14.72 3.31 8.55
CA PRO A 107 13.70 2.35 8.14
C PRO A 107 12.84 1.89 9.31
N LEU A 108 11.54 1.79 9.06
CA LEU A 108 10.53 1.12 9.87
C LEU A 108 10.02 -0.10 9.13
N PHE A 109 9.82 -1.20 9.84
CA PHE A 109 9.28 -2.45 9.32
C PHE A 109 8.18 -2.92 10.26
N ALA A 110 6.92 -2.78 9.82
CA ALA A 110 5.79 -3.35 10.54
C ALA A 110 5.54 -4.78 10.05
N HIS A 111 5.10 -5.65 10.96
CA HIS A 111 4.79 -7.04 10.66
C HIS A 111 3.78 -7.62 11.66
N LEU A 112 3.16 -8.72 11.28
CA LEU A 112 2.32 -9.53 12.17
C LEU A 112 3.17 -10.26 13.20
N ALA A 113 2.64 -10.43 14.41
CA ALA A 113 3.31 -11.17 15.49
C ALA A 113 2.86 -12.64 15.53
N ASN A 114 3.76 -13.52 15.92
CA ASN A 114 3.49 -14.92 16.23
C ASN A 114 4.60 -15.46 17.16
N SER A 115 4.67 -14.94 18.37
CA SER A 115 5.82 -15.14 19.28
C SER A 115 6.08 -16.59 19.69
N LYS A 116 5.10 -17.45 19.53
CA LYS A 116 5.22 -18.86 19.92
C LYS A 116 5.08 -19.84 18.75
N GLY A 117 5.10 -19.33 17.50
CA GLY A 117 4.93 -20.16 16.32
C GLY A 117 3.63 -20.96 16.33
N LYS A 118 2.54 -20.37 16.86
CA LYS A 118 1.26 -21.03 17.02
C LYS A 118 0.51 -21.17 15.70
N ALA A 119 -0.35 -22.15 15.64
CA ALA A 119 -1.25 -22.33 14.52
C ALA A 119 -2.33 -21.22 14.50
N TYR A 120 -2.89 -20.99 13.35
CA TYR A 120 -3.98 -20.08 13.05
C TYR A 120 -5.16 -20.10 14.05
N SER A 121 -5.47 -21.26 14.64
CA SER A 121 -6.51 -21.38 15.66
C SER A 121 -6.11 -20.98 17.07
N SER A 122 -4.85 -20.55 17.29
CA SER A 122 -4.36 -20.18 18.62
C SER A 122 -4.75 -18.73 18.94
N PRO A 123 -5.18 -18.43 20.19
CA PRO A 123 -5.38 -17.06 20.64
C PRO A 123 -4.08 -16.24 20.76
N GLU A 124 -2.93 -16.86 20.61
CA GLU A 124 -1.61 -16.20 20.63
C GLU A 124 -1.07 -15.95 19.21
N PHE A 125 -1.87 -16.23 18.20
CA PHE A 125 -1.58 -15.93 16.80
C PHE A 125 -2.16 -14.54 16.47
N LEU A 126 -1.36 -13.69 15.83
CA LEU A 126 -1.75 -12.30 15.45
C LEU A 126 -2.18 -11.40 16.63
N ASP A 127 -1.63 -11.60 17.81
CA ASP A 127 -2.05 -10.88 19.02
C ASP A 127 -1.64 -9.39 19.04
N ARG A 128 -0.88 -8.93 18.06
CA ARG A 128 -0.43 -7.54 17.88
C ARG A 128 0.24 -7.29 16.53
N ILE A 129 0.35 -6.01 16.17
CA ILE A 129 1.25 -5.55 15.10
C ILE A 129 2.53 -5.04 15.75
N VAL A 130 3.69 -5.49 15.26
CA VAL A 130 5.02 -5.07 15.75
C VAL A 130 5.67 -4.15 14.73
N VAL A 131 6.29 -3.08 15.18
CA VAL A 131 7.08 -2.16 14.34
C VAL A 131 8.51 -2.18 14.80
N GLN A 132 9.41 -2.69 13.97
CA GLN A 132 10.86 -2.67 14.17
C GLN A 132 11.47 -1.46 13.48
N ARG A 133 12.51 -0.90 14.08
CA ARG A 133 13.25 0.24 13.55
C ARG A 133 14.73 -0.10 13.41
N SER A 134 15.33 0.36 12.30
CA SER A 134 16.77 0.27 12.05
C SER A 134 17.43 1.64 12.19
N GLU A 135 18.56 1.70 12.89
CA GLU A 135 19.38 2.90 13.01
C GLU A 135 20.53 2.95 11.98
N ASP A 136 20.81 1.81 11.32
CA ASP A 136 21.95 1.60 10.43
C ASP A 136 21.53 1.27 8.98
N GLY A 137 20.33 1.74 8.59
CA GLY A 137 19.85 1.62 7.22
C GLY A 137 19.39 0.22 6.83
N GLY A 138 18.89 -0.58 7.76
CA GLY A 138 18.34 -1.91 7.50
C GLY A 138 19.34 -3.05 7.74
N SER A 139 20.57 -2.76 8.19
CA SER A 139 21.56 -3.80 8.49
C SER A 139 21.28 -4.51 9.80
N SER A 140 20.74 -3.81 10.77
CA SER A 140 20.24 -4.37 12.04
C SER A 140 18.95 -3.69 12.47
N TRP A 141 18.18 -4.37 13.30
CA TRP A 141 16.85 -3.96 13.73
C TRP A 141 16.69 -4.15 15.24
N ASN A 142 15.95 -3.25 15.88
CA ASN A 142 15.54 -3.45 17.27
C ASN A 142 14.54 -4.61 17.37
N ASP A 143 14.17 -5.02 18.57
CA ASP A 143 13.22 -6.12 18.79
C ASP A 143 11.76 -5.76 18.43
N GLY A 144 11.50 -4.46 18.26
CA GLY A 144 10.19 -3.92 17.90
C GLY A 144 9.40 -3.34 19.05
N THR A 145 8.48 -2.47 18.70
CA THR A 145 7.54 -1.79 19.58
C THR A 145 6.13 -1.93 19.03
N PHE A 146 5.12 -1.69 19.83
CA PHE A 146 3.73 -1.82 19.42
C PHE A 146 2.80 -0.95 20.28
N PRO A 147 1.62 -0.53 19.74
CA PRO A 147 0.60 0.11 20.55
C PRO A 147 0.06 -0.82 21.64
N LYS A 148 -0.44 -0.23 22.73
CA LYS A 148 -1.23 -1.02 23.69
C LYS A 148 -2.54 -1.44 23.02
N VAL A 149 -2.77 -2.75 22.94
CA VAL A 149 -3.95 -3.41 22.35
C VAL A 149 -4.52 -4.48 23.29
N ASP A 150 -5.65 -5.04 22.92
CA ASP A 150 -6.21 -6.26 23.56
C ASP A 150 -5.56 -7.48 22.91
N HIS A 151 -4.62 -8.11 23.59
CA HIS A 151 -3.90 -9.29 23.11
C HIS A 151 -4.73 -10.59 23.08
N THR A 152 -6.00 -10.54 23.44
CA THR A 152 -6.93 -11.69 23.28
C THR A 152 -7.61 -11.69 21.92
N LYS A 153 -7.42 -10.63 21.14
CA LYS A 153 -7.94 -10.41 19.79
C LYS A 153 -6.85 -10.59 18.75
N ASP A 154 -7.27 -10.78 17.50
CA ASP A 154 -6.36 -10.93 16.37
C ASP A 154 -6.22 -9.58 15.64
N HIS A 155 -5.02 -9.24 15.15
CA HIS A 155 -4.69 -7.98 14.51
C HIS A 155 -4.02 -8.24 13.17
N ASP A 156 -4.55 -7.65 12.09
CA ASP A 156 -4.11 -7.92 10.70
C ASP A 156 -4.21 -6.68 9.80
N LYS A 157 -3.63 -6.76 8.60
CA LYS A 157 -3.71 -5.76 7.51
C LYS A 157 -3.30 -4.36 7.94
N GLN A 158 -2.16 -4.24 8.62
CA GLN A 158 -1.63 -2.96 9.04
C GLN A 158 -1.05 -2.15 7.88
N TRP A 159 -1.25 -0.83 7.95
CA TRP A 159 -0.58 0.14 7.09
C TRP A 159 -0.03 1.31 7.89
N MET A 160 1.09 1.87 7.41
CA MET A 160 1.73 3.04 8.01
C MET A 160 1.90 4.16 7.00
N SER A 161 1.84 5.40 7.49
CA SER A 161 2.34 6.57 6.78
C SER A 161 3.18 7.46 7.69
N VAL A 162 4.10 8.22 7.11
CA VAL A 162 4.95 9.17 7.84
C VAL A 162 4.65 10.58 7.35
N GLY A 163 4.23 11.42 8.26
CA GLY A 163 3.91 12.81 7.98
C GLY A 163 5.15 13.71 7.81
N PRO A 164 4.95 14.92 7.27
CA PRO A 164 6.04 15.89 7.11
C PRO A 164 6.68 16.33 8.42
N ASP A 165 5.96 16.26 9.53
CA ASP A 165 6.45 16.55 10.88
C ASP A 165 7.23 15.37 11.51
N GLY A 166 7.19 14.19 10.88
CA GLY A 166 7.81 12.96 11.36
C GLY A 166 6.90 12.06 12.19
N THR A 167 5.64 12.46 12.38
CA THR A 167 4.61 11.59 13.00
C THR A 167 4.38 10.36 12.14
N VAL A 168 4.41 9.19 12.75
CA VAL A 168 4.05 7.93 12.12
C VAL A 168 2.63 7.57 12.51
N LEU A 169 1.75 7.39 11.52
CA LEU A 169 0.41 6.86 11.71
C LEU A 169 0.41 5.38 11.38
N MET A 170 -0.36 4.59 12.12
CA MET A 170 -0.63 3.20 11.83
C MET A 170 -2.10 2.89 11.99
N THR A 171 -2.67 2.17 11.02
CA THR A 171 -4.03 1.64 11.05
C THR A 171 -4.02 0.16 10.71
N TRP A 172 -4.99 -0.59 11.21
CA TRP A 172 -5.11 -2.03 10.97
C TRP A 172 -6.52 -2.51 11.33
N THR A 173 -6.82 -3.75 10.98
CA THR A 173 -8.04 -4.43 11.41
C THR A 173 -7.80 -5.19 12.71
N GLU A 174 -8.67 -5.01 13.69
CA GLU A 174 -8.81 -5.85 14.88
C GLU A 174 -10.00 -6.78 14.67
N PHE A 175 -9.80 -8.06 14.86
CA PHE A 175 -10.83 -9.11 14.86
C PHE A 175 -11.05 -9.60 16.28
N ASP A 176 -12.31 -9.81 16.69
CA ASP A 176 -12.59 -10.55 17.92
C ASP A 176 -12.05 -11.96 17.82
N LYS A 177 -12.12 -12.56 16.60
CA LYS A 177 -11.44 -13.80 16.24
C LYS A 177 -11.36 -13.93 14.71
N TYR A 178 -10.18 -13.89 14.13
CA TYR A 178 -9.96 -14.03 12.69
C TYR A 178 -10.52 -15.37 12.15
N GLY A 179 -11.22 -15.29 11.03
CA GLY A 179 -11.83 -16.44 10.36
C GLY A 179 -13.06 -17.02 11.08
N SER A 180 -13.61 -16.34 12.08
CA SER A 180 -14.80 -16.81 12.80
C SER A 180 -16.09 -16.43 12.09
N ASP A 181 -16.99 -17.38 11.91
CA ASP A 181 -18.34 -17.23 11.37
C ASP A 181 -19.40 -16.86 12.42
N LYS A 182 -19.01 -16.70 13.68
CA LYS A 182 -19.92 -16.35 14.76
C LYS A 182 -20.40 -14.90 14.65
N PRO A 183 -21.71 -14.63 14.61
CA PRO A 183 -22.25 -13.28 14.45
C PRO A 183 -21.87 -12.31 15.56
N GLU A 184 -21.54 -12.79 16.76
CA GLU A 184 -21.08 -12.00 17.88
C GLU A 184 -19.62 -11.54 17.75
N HIS A 185 -18.81 -12.21 16.92
CA HIS A 185 -17.44 -11.81 16.64
C HIS A 185 -17.39 -10.71 15.57
N LYS A 186 -16.66 -9.66 15.86
CA LYS A 186 -16.63 -8.42 15.06
C LYS A 186 -15.24 -8.03 14.66
N SER A 187 -15.16 -7.36 13.51
CA SER A 187 -13.96 -6.64 13.06
C SER A 187 -14.18 -5.14 13.19
N ARG A 188 -13.10 -4.40 13.42
CA ARG A 188 -13.10 -2.94 13.51
C ARG A 188 -11.76 -2.35 13.09
N ILE A 189 -11.76 -1.12 12.60
CA ILE A 189 -10.53 -0.42 12.27
C ILE A 189 -9.94 0.22 13.50
N LEU A 190 -8.68 -0.11 13.80
CA LEU A 190 -7.89 0.53 14.84
C LEU A 190 -6.91 1.54 14.26
N PHE A 191 -6.54 2.49 15.11
CA PHE A 191 -5.57 3.56 14.84
C PHE A 191 -4.64 3.73 16.03
N SER A 192 -3.36 3.99 15.74
CA SER A 192 -2.37 4.51 16.68
C SER A 192 -1.39 5.44 15.98
N LYS A 193 -0.62 6.20 16.75
CA LYS A 193 0.46 7.03 16.24
C LYS A 193 1.70 7.00 17.13
N SER A 194 2.82 7.29 16.51
CA SER A 194 4.13 7.52 17.17
C SER A 194 4.66 8.90 16.79
N LYS A 195 5.17 9.66 17.76
CA LYS A 195 5.82 10.97 17.55
C LYS A 195 7.36 10.91 17.62
N ASP A 196 7.90 9.75 17.83
CA ASP A 196 9.34 9.50 18.02
C ASP A 196 9.91 8.50 16.99
N GLY A 197 9.23 8.38 15.83
CA GLY A 197 9.69 7.52 14.74
C GLY A 197 9.57 6.04 15.05
N GLY A 198 8.48 5.62 15.68
CA GLY A 198 8.16 4.21 15.95
C GLY A 198 8.81 3.64 17.22
N LEU A 199 9.44 4.46 18.07
CA LEU A 199 10.02 3.98 19.32
C LEU A 199 8.97 3.79 20.42
N THR A 200 7.96 4.67 20.46
CA THR A 200 6.79 4.52 21.35
C THR A 200 5.49 4.83 20.60
N TRP A 201 4.40 4.27 21.07
CA TRP A 201 3.08 4.38 20.44
C TRP A 201 2.02 4.83 21.44
N GLU A 202 1.09 5.68 21.00
CA GLU A 202 -0.12 5.93 21.78
C GLU A 202 -0.98 4.65 21.83
N PRO A 203 -1.82 4.46 22.87
CA PRO A 203 -2.74 3.33 22.94
C PRO A 203 -3.64 3.28 21.70
N ALA A 204 -3.91 2.09 21.19
CA ALA A 204 -4.81 1.89 20.06
C ALA A 204 -6.23 2.35 20.36
N LYS A 205 -6.93 2.85 19.34
CA LYS A 205 -8.33 3.31 19.40
C LYS A 205 -9.09 2.78 18.20
N ALA A 206 -10.30 2.28 18.42
CA ALA A 206 -11.21 2.02 17.32
C ALA A 206 -11.68 3.35 16.71
N ILE A 207 -11.68 3.41 15.37
CA ILE A 207 -12.05 4.59 14.60
C ILE A 207 -13.21 4.34 13.63
N SER A 208 -13.61 3.08 13.41
CA SER A 208 -14.85 2.74 12.73
C SER A 208 -16.02 2.84 13.72
N SER A 209 -17.13 3.45 13.33
CA SER A 209 -18.36 3.55 14.13
C SER A 209 -19.26 2.31 13.98
N PHE A 210 -19.03 1.53 12.92
CA PHE A 210 -19.66 0.24 12.67
C PHE A 210 -18.61 -0.88 12.75
N GLU A 211 -19.11 -2.10 12.89
CA GLU A 211 -18.31 -3.30 13.01
C GLU A 211 -18.67 -4.27 11.88
N GLY A 212 -17.64 -4.89 11.28
CA GLY A 212 -17.81 -5.95 10.30
C GLY A 212 -17.84 -7.35 10.94
N ASP A 213 -17.87 -8.38 10.10
CA ASP A 213 -17.65 -9.76 10.52
C ASP A 213 -16.14 -10.09 10.61
N CYS A 214 -15.81 -11.35 10.85
CA CYS A 214 -14.43 -11.82 10.99
C CYS A 214 -14.00 -12.80 9.88
N LEU A 215 -14.65 -12.78 8.71
CA LEU A 215 -14.46 -13.77 7.65
C LEU A 215 -13.42 -13.36 6.59
N ASP A 216 -12.80 -12.17 6.73
CA ASP A 216 -11.86 -11.60 5.74
C ASP A 216 -12.50 -11.50 4.34
N GLY A 217 -13.72 -10.96 4.31
CA GLY A 217 -14.54 -10.80 3.12
C GLY A 217 -15.23 -9.44 3.03
N ASP A 218 -16.20 -9.30 2.13
CA ASP A 218 -16.88 -8.02 1.84
C ASP A 218 -17.58 -7.38 3.05
N GLN A 219 -17.95 -8.19 4.04
CA GLN A 219 -18.60 -7.75 5.27
C GLN A 219 -17.61 -7.56 6.43
N THR A 220 -16.31 -7.68 6.17
CA THR A 220 -15.24 -7.36 7.12
C THR A 220 -14.79 -5.91 6.94
N THR A 221 -14.46 -5.20 8.02
CA THR A 221 -13.81 -3.89 7.90
C THR A 221 -12.31 -4.11 7.62
N GLU A 222 -11.83 -3.78 6.40
CA GLU A 222 -10.50 -4.20 5.94
C GLU A 222 -9.72 -3.10 5.20
N GLY A 223 -8.39 -3.29 5.14
CA GLY A 223 -7.49 -2.54 4.29
C GLY A 223 -7.35 -1.06 4.67
N ALA A 224 -7.31 -0.76 5.96
CA ALA A 224 -7.25 0.61 6.44
C ALA A 224 -5.90 1.28 6.17
N TYR A 225 -5.90 2.34 5.36
CA TYR A 225 -4.68 3.09 5.01
C TYR A 225 -4.73 4.54 5.51
N PRO A 226 -3.73 5.02 6.29
CA PRO A 226 -3.73 6.37 6.87
C PRO A 226 -2.90 7.36 6.04
N VAL A 227 -3.24 8.66 6.12
CA VAL A 227 -2.40 9.76 5.60
C VAL A 227 -2.58 11.02 6.45
N ILE A 228 -1.57 11.90 6.46
CA ILE A 228 -1.65 13.23 7.05
C ILE A 228 -1.87 14.26 5.93
N GLY A 229 -2.90 15.07 6.06
CA GLY A 229 -3.20 16.19 5.17
C GLY A 229 -2.25 17.37 5.38
N THR A 230 -2.23 18.32 4.44
CA THR A 230 -1.36 19.51 4.52
C THR A 230 -1.75 20.48 5.64
N ASP A 231 -2.96 20.36 6.17
CA ASP A 231 -3.45 21.12 7.32
C ASP A 231 -3.28 20.39 8.66
N GLY A 232 -2.58 19.23 8.66
CA GLY A 232 -2.36 18.39 9.82
C GLY A 232 -3.54 17.46 10.17
N THR A 233 -4.60 17.46 9.36
CA THR A 233 -5.73 16.52 9.53
C THR A 233 -5.26 15.09 9.21
N TYR A 234 -5.60 14.13 10.05
CA TYR A 234 -5.40 12.71 9.78
C TYR A 234 -6.59 12.16 9.01
N HIS A 235 -6.32 11.40 7.96
CA HIS A 235 -7.32 10.76 7.13
C HIS A 235 -7.05 9.27 7.06
N VAL A 236 -8.12 8.47 7.05
CA VAL A 236 -8.05 7.01 6.91
C VAL A 236 -9.13 6.57 5.94
N VAL A 237 -8.78 5.63 5.06
CA VAL A 237 -9.70 4.94 4.15
C VAL A 237 -9.66 3.45 4.41
N TRP A 238 -10.77 2.76 4.18
CA TRP A 238 -10.87 1.30 4.24
C TRP A 238 -12.04 0.81 3.38
N THR A 239 -12.17 -0.49 3.23
CA THR A 239 -13.31 -1.12 2.53
C THR A 239 -14.24 -1.82 3.51
N TYR A 240 -15.53 -1.79 3.21
CA TYR A 240 -16.59 -2.54 3.89
C TYR A 240 -17.88 -2.47 3.05
N ASP A 241 -18.59 -3.60 2.93
CA ASP A 241 -19.91 -3.67 2.29
C ASP A 241 -19.92 -3.05 0.88
N ASN A 242 -18.97 -3.44 0.02
CA ASN A 242 -18.82 -2.95 -1.36
C ASN A 242 -18.69 -1.42 -1.46
N LYS A 243 -18.06 -0.79 -0.50
CA LYS A 243 -17.87 0.66 -0.44
C LYS A 243 -16.48 1.02 0.07
N VAL A 244 -15.97 2.14 -0.40
CA VAL A 244 -14.80 2.81 0.17
C VAL A 244 -15.27 3.79 1.23
N TRP A 245 -14.83 3.57 2.46
CA TRP A 245 -15.15 4.40 3.62
C TRP A 245 -14.00 5.34 3.96
N PHE A 246 -14.33 6.47 4.52
CA PHE A 246 -13.39 7.53 4.88
C PHE A 246 -13.71 8.12 6.24
N ASN A 247 -12.69 8.28 7.08
CA ASN A 247 -12.77 9.00 8.34
C ASN A 247 -11.63 10.01 8.46
N SER A 248 -11.82 11.03 9.30
CA SER A 248 -10.79 12.05 9.53
C SER A 248 -10.81 12.60 10.96
N SER A 249 -9.62 13.03 11.42
CA SER A 249 -9.39 13.66 12.71
C SER A 249 -8.62 14.97 12.54
N ARG A 250 -9.10 16.05 13.20
CA ARG A 250 -8.47 17.39 13.17
C ARG A 250 -7.70 17.73 14.43
N ASP A 251 -7.65 16.82 15.37
CA ASP A 251 -7.07 16.99 16.70
C ASP A 251 -6.02 15.89 17.01
N GLU A 252 -5.28 15.50 15.98
CA GLU A 252 -4.22 14.50 16.05
C GLU A 252 -4.70 13.10 16.50
N GLY A 253 -5.87 12.66 16.05
CA GLY A 253 -6.43 11.34 16.34
C GLY A 253 -7.10 11.24 17.71
N LYS A 254 -7.34 12.36 18.42
CA LYS A 254 -8.07 12.34 19.70
C LYS A 254 -9.55 12.06 19.48
N THR A 255 -10.14 12.74 18.49
CA THR A 255 -11.52 12.52 18.03
C THR A 255 -11.57 12.35 16.52
N TRP A 256 -12.55 11.60 16.07
CA TRP A 256 -12.79 11.26 14.66
C TRP A 256 -14.20 11.72 14.27
N LEU A 257 -14.54 11.73 12.98
CA LEU A 257 -15.90 11.98 12.56
C LEU A 257 -16.84 11.03 13.32
N LYS A 258 -17.96 11.56 13.80
CA LYS A 258 -18.95 10.75 14.53
C LYS A 258 -19.51 9.61 13.67
N GLU A 259 -19.62 9.87 12.36
CA GLU A 259 -20.03 8.92 11.35
C GLU A 259 -19.04 9.05 10.20
N GLU A 260 -18.43 7.96 9.81
CA GLU A 260 -17.58 7.87 8.64
C GLU A 260 -18.41 8.04 7.36
N ARG A 261 -17.73 8.38 6.28
CA ARG A 261 -18.39 8.68 5.01
C ARG A 261 -18.15 7.55 4.01
N ASN A 262 -19.21 7.06 3.40
CA ASN A 262 -19.09 6.35 2.13
C ASN A 262 -18.71 7.37 1.04
N ILE A 263 -17.52 7.22 0.44
CA ILE A 263 -17.00 8.16 -0.55
C ILE A 263 -17.02 7.60 -1.97
N ALA A 264 -17.15 6.27 -2.12
CA ALA A 264 -17.30 5.61 -3.41
C ALA A 264 -17.95 4.23 -3.23
N ASN A 265 -18.71 3.80 -4.24
CA ASN A 265 -19.09 2.41 -4.38
C ASN A 265 -17.92 1.62 -4.96
N GLN A 266 -17.76 0.39 -4.52
CA GLN A 266 -16.72 -0.55 -4.91
C GLN A 266 -17.35 -1.90 -5.27
N PRO A 267 -17.95 -2.03 -6.46
CA PRO A 267 -18.53 -3.29 -6.91
C PRO A 267 -17.47 -4.40 -6.98
N GLY A 268 -17.77 -5.57 -6.40
CA GLY A 268 -16.83 -6.65 -6.18
C GLY A 268 -16.20 -6.62 -4.79
N GLY A 269 -16.30 -5.50 -4.05
CA GLY A 269 -15.95 -5.38 -2.65
C GLY A 269 -14.47 -5.56 -2.33
N TRP A 270 -14.24 -6.10 -1.15
CA TRP A 270 -12.93 -6.54 -0.70
C TRP A 270 -12.48 -7.79 -1.43
N ALA A 271 -13.35 -8.81 -1.54
CA ALA A 271 -13.02 -10.12 -2.11
C ALA A 271 -13.68 -10.31 -3.47
N PHE A 272 -12.87 -10.36 -4.54
CA PHE A 272 -13.36 -10.68 -5.88
C PHE A 272 -12.46 -11.70 -6.59
N ASP A 273 -13.04 -12.42 -7.55
CA ASP A 273 -12.35 -13.47 -8.28
C ASP A 273 -11.50 -12.91 -9.43
N ILE A 274 -10.24 -13.32 -9.49
CA ILE A 274 -9.36 -13.16 -10.63
C ILE A 274 -8.91 -14.55 -11.09
N PRO A 275 -9.19 -14.99 -12.32
CA PRO A 275 -8.85 -16.33 -12.76
C PRO A 275 -7.36 -16.66 -12.56
N GLY A 276 -7.06 -17.77 -11.87
CA GLY A 276 -5.69 -18.22 -11.58
C GLY A 276 -5.01 -17.55 -10.38
N ILE A 277 -5.73 -16.70 -9.66
CA ILE A 277 -5.33 -16.14 -8.35
C ILE A 277 -6.18 -16.81 -7.28
N ASP A 278 -5.58 -17.20 -6.14
CA ASP A 278 -6.28 -17.84 -5.02
C ASP A 278 -7.26 -16.89 -4.32
N ARG A 279 -6.90 -15.62 -4.18
CA ARG A 279 -7.77 -14.53 -3.73
C ARG A 279 -7.25 -13.19 -4.26
N ALA A 280 -8.13 -12.26 -4.50
CA ALA A 280 -7.81 -10.88 -4.88
C ALA A 280 -8.69 -9.90 -4.11
N ASN A 281 -8.19 -8.70 -3.90
CA ASN A 281 -8.88 -7.68 -3.12
C ASN A 281 -8.82 -6.30 -3.77
N GLY A 282 -9.75 -5.44 -3.34
CA GLY A 282 -9.87 -4.06 -3.76
C GLY A 282 -9.33 -3.05 -2.75
N MET A 283 -8.29 -3.37 -2.00
CA MET A 283 -7.73 -2.51 -0.94
C MET A 283 -7.53 -1.07 -1.40
N PRO A 284 -8.10 -0.06 -0.70
CA PRO A 284 -7.93 1.34 -1.06
C PRO A 284 -6.62 1.89 -0.50
N VAL A 285 -5.93 2.70 -1.29
CA VAL A 285 -4.72 3.43 -0.90
C VAL A 285 -4.99 4.92 -0.97
N ILE A 286 -4.59 5.70 0.05
CA ILE A 286 -4.72 7.15 0.08
C ILE A 286 -3.34 7.81 0.15
N VAL A 287 -3.14 8.89 -0.63
CA VAL A 287 -1.97 9.78 -0.54
C VAL A 287 -2.40 11.24 -0.50
N CYS A 288 -1.53 12.10 0.03
CA CYS A 288 -1.72 13.55 0.05
C CYS A 288 -0.59 14.24 -0.70
N ASP A 289 -0.91 15.20 -1.54
CA ASP A 289 0.07 16.05 -2.24
C ASP A 289 0.60 17.13 -1.28
N HIS A 290 1.81 16.93 -0.75
CA HIS A 290 2.57 17.92 0.02
C HIS A 290 3.58 18.69 -0.85
N SER A 291 3.60 18.46 -2.17
CA SER A 291 4.48 19.18 -3.09
C SER A 291 4.16 20.68 -3.12
N LYS A 292 4.99 21.45 -3.78
CA LYS A 292 4.74 22.88 -4.06
C LYS A 292 4.01 23.07 -5.39
N GLY A 293 3.48 21.99 -5.97
CA GLY A 293 2.82 21.99 -7.27
C GLY A 293 1.38 22.54 -7.22
N PRO A 294 0.71 22.58 -8.38
CA PRO A 294 -0.63 23.14 -8.51
C PRO A 294 -1.73 22.33 -7.83
N ASN A 295 -1.42 21.11 -7.43
CA ASN A 295 -2.36 20.21 -6.74
C ASN A 295 -2.04 20.07 -5.24
N HIS A 296 -1.19 20.94 -4.68
CA HIS A 296 -0.87 20.96 -3.26
C HIS A 296 -2.13 20.83 -2.38
N GLY A 297 -2.09 19.92 -1.41
CA GLY A 297 -3.20 19.64 -0.49
C GLY A 297 -4.27 18.70 -1.05
N THR A 298 -4.15 18.25 -2.29
CA THR A 298 -5.09 17.27 -2.85
C THR A 298 -4.87 15.89 -2.23
N LEU A 299 -5.96 15.26 -1.80
CA LEU A 299 -6.00 13.84 -1.43
C LEU A 299 -6.35 13.03 -2.67
N TYR A 300 -5.67 11.92 -2.88
CA TYR A 300 -5.97 10.94 -3.91
C TYR A 300 -6.24 9.59 -3.26
N ILE A 301 -7.26 8.88 -3.72
CA ILE A 301 -7.58 7.51 -3.28
C ILE A 301 -7.70 6.64 -4.50
N SER A 302 -7.05 5.48 -4.49
CA SER A 302 -7.10 4.49 -5.57
C SER A 302 -7.45 3.11 -5.02
N TRP A 303 -8.17 2.33 -5.83
CA TRP A 303 -8.54 0.93 -5.56
C TRP A 303 -8.79 0.20 -6.86
N SER A 304 -8.93 -1.14 -6.81
CA SER A 304 -9.44 -1.95 -7.91
C SER A 304 -10.88 -2.37 -7.63
N ASP A 305 -11.75 -2.37 -8.67
CA ASP A 305 -13.10 -2.90 -8.56
C ASP A 305 -13.67 -3.41 -9.89
N GLN A 306 -14.82 -4.08 -9.82
CA GLN A 306 -15.48 -4.76 -10.92
C GLN A 306 -16.72 -4.00 -11.44
N ARG A 307 -16.72 -2.67 -11.43
CA ARG A 307 -17.88 -1.88 -11.90
C ARG A 307 -18.18 -2.04 -13.38
N ASN A 308 -17.22 -2.48 -14.18
CA ASN A 308 -17.39 -2.75 -15.61
C ASN A 308 -17.78 -4.22 -15.89
N GLY A 309 -17.78 -5.07 -14.88
CA GLY A 309 -18.15 -6.48 -14.93
C GLY A 309 -17.18 -7.38 -14.17
N GLU A 310 -17.64 -8.57 -13.79
CA GLU A 310 -16.83 -9.54 -13.06
C GLU A 310 -15.58 -10.01 -13.82
N ASN A 311 -15.58 -9.91 -15.14
CA ASN A 311 -14.44 -10.25 -15.99
C ASN A 311 -13.59 -9.02 -16.40
N ASP A 312 -13.92 -7.83 -15.90
CA ASP A 312 -13.33 -6.55 -16.29
C ASP A 312 -13.05 -5.71 -15.03
N THR A 313 -12.12 -6.20 -14.22
CA THR A 313 -11.62 -5.47 -13.04
C THR A 313 -10.70 -4.37 -13.52
N ASP A 314 -10.94 -3.13 -13.07
CA ASP A 314 -10.15 -1.96 -13.42
C ASP A 314 -9.60 -1.25 -12.18
N VAL A 315 -8.57 -0.43 -12.39
CA VAL A 315 -8.01 0.47 -11.37
C VAL A 315 -8.68 1.84 -11.45
N TRP A 316 -9.16 2.32 -10.32
CA TRP A 316 -9.90 3.58 -10.20
C TRP A 316 -9.22 4.54 -9.26
N MET A 317 -9.47 5.84 -9.47
CA MET A 317 -9.00 6.91 -8.59
C MET A 317 -10.07 7.99 -8.40
N ILE A 318 -10.18 8.50 -7.17
CA ILE A 318 -10.89 9.74 -6.85
C ILE A 318 -9.94 10.75 -6.22
N SER A 319 -10.32 12.02 -6.23
CA SER A 319 -9.52 13.08 -5.59
C SER A 319 -10.40 14.06 -4.82
N SER A 320 -9.81 14.67 -3.78
CA SER A 320 -10.43 15.73 -2.99
C SER A 320 -9.45 16.90 -2.84
N LYS A 321 -9.93 18.12 -3.10
CA LYS A 321 -9.17 19.38 -2.95
C LYS A 321 -9.51 20.15 -1.68
N ASP A 322 -10.37 19.61 -0.86
CA ASP A 322 -10.94 20.26 0.32
C ASP A 322 -10.84 19.42 1.59
N GLN A 323 -9.78 18.60 1.66
CA GLN A 323 -9.47 17.71 2.80
C GLN A 323 -10.60 16.71 3.07
N GLY A 324 -11.09 16.06 2.00
CA GLY A 324 -12.06 14.97 2.09
C GLY A 324 -13.51 15.41 2.30
N LYS A 325 -13.84 16.71 2.15
CA LYS A 325 -15.25 17.17 2.26
C LYS A 325 -16.06 16.78 1.04
N THR A 326 -15.46 16.92 -0.15
CA THR A 326 -16.06 16.50 -1.43
C THR A 326 -15.04 15.70 -2.24
N TRP A 327 -15.55 14.82 -3.12
CA TRP A 327 -14.74 13.93 -3.95
C TRP A 327 -15.15 14.04 -5.41
N SER A 328 -14.18 13.84 -6.30
CA SER A 328 -14.44 13.70 -7.74
C SER A 328 -15.21 12.43 -8.03
N PHE A 329 -15.78 12.32 -9.22
CA PHE A 329 -16.19 11.02 -9.77
C PHE A 329 -14.96 10.13 -9.97
N PRO A 330 -15.12 8.79 -9.88
CA PRO A 330 -14.04 7.85 -10.18
C PRO A 330 -13.55 8.01 -11.64
N ALA A 331 -12.23 8.11 -11.77
CA ALA A 331 -11.54 8.12 -13.04
C ALA A 331 -10.79 6.80 -13.23
N LYS A 332 -10.91 6.16 -14.41
CA LYS A 332 -10.20 4.93 -14.73
C LYS A 332 -8.71 5.23 -14.95
N VAL A 333 -7.83 4.54 -14.22
CA VAL A 333 -6.37 4.72 -14.25
C VAL A 333 -5.75 3.94 -15.40
N ASN A 334 -6.16 2.68 -15.59
CA ASN A 334 -5.73 1.91 -16.75
C ASN A 334 -6.44 2.43 -18.00
N ASN A 335 -5.67 2.64 -19.06
CA ASN A 335 -6.15 3.31 -20.30
C ASN A 335 -6.54 2.35 -21.41
N ASP A 336 -6.66 1.07 -21.11
CA ASP A 336 -7.07 0.05 -22.06
C ASP A 336 -8.60 -0.03 -22.22
N THR A 337 -9.02 -0.77 -23.26
CA THR A 337 -10.40 -1.12 -23.56
C THR A 337 -10.55 -2.61 -23.81
N SER A 338 -9.68 -3.41 -23.23
CA SER A 338 -9.58 -4.84 -23.51
C SER A 338 -10.72 -5.65 -22.87
N GLY A 339 -11.37 -5.13 -21.82
CA GLY A 339 -12.31 -5.88 -21.00
C GLY A 339 -11.62 -7.03 -20.27
N ARG A 340 -10.37 -6.81 -19.84
CA ARG A 340 -9.53 -7.77 -19.13
C ARG A 340 -9.16 -7.20 -17.78
N HIS A 341 -8.74 -8.05 -16.84
CA HIS A 341 -8.47 -7.66 -15.45
C HIS A 341 -7.22 -6.79 -15.28
N GLN A 342 -7.34 -5.71 -14.48
CA GLN A 342 -6.26 -4.98 -13.82
C GLN A 342 -6.52 -5.01 -12.32
N PHE A 343 -5.56 -5.51 -11.52
CA PHE A 343 -5.76 -5.84 -10.13
C PHE A 343 -4.52 -5.63 -9.27
N PHE A 344 -4.68 -5.66 -7.96
CA PHE A 344 -3.64 -5.34 -6.96
C PHE A 344 -2.93 -4.03 -7.30
N SER A 345 -3.71 -2.95 -7.36
CA SER A 345 -3.15 -1.63 -7.60
C SER A 345 -2.58 -1.03 -6.32
N TRP A 346 -1.41 -0.39 -6.46
CA TRP A 346 -0.83 0.43 -5.41
C TRP A 346 -0.47 1.80 -5.93
N MET A 347 -0.48 2.81 -5.05
CA MET A 347 -0.30 4.21 -5.44
C MET A 347 0.68 4.89 -4.50
N ASP A 348 1.58 5.71 -5.06
CA ASP A 348 2.40 6.67 -4.32
C ASP A 348 2.51 7.99 -5.07
N ILE A 349 2.92 9.04 -4.37
CA ILE A 349 3.07 10.38 -4.91
C ILE A 349 4.49 10.91 -4.69
N ASP A 350 5.12 11.40 -5.75
CA ASP A 350 6.39 12.10 -5.63
C ASP A 350 6.18 13.51 -5.04
N GLN A 351 6.57 13.67 -3.80
CA GLN A 351 6.40 14.92 -3.04
C GLN A 351 7.26 16.11 -3.56
N HIS A 352 8.13 15.90 -4.57
CA HIS A 352 8.85 16.98 -5.24
C HIS A 352 8.05 17.55 -6.41
N THR A 353 7.34 16.70 -7.13
CA THR A 353 6.64 17.06 -8.37
C THR A 353 5.12 17.14 -8.19
N GLY A 354 4.55 16.43 -7.22
CA GLY A 354 3.11 16.21 -7.08
C GLY A 354 2.55 15.22 -8.12
N TYR A 355 3.42 14.48 -8.82
CA TYR A 355 3.00 13.45 -9.77
C TYR A 355 2.63 12.17 -9.03
N VAL A 356 1.53 11.55 -9.44
CA VAL A 356 1.02 10.33 -8.82
C VAL A 356 1.32 9.14 -9.72
N TYR A 357 1.82 8.08 -9.12
CA TYR A 357 2.23 6.85 -9.80
C TYR A 357 1.48 5.65 -9.24
N PHE A 358 1.19 4.68 -10.11
CA PHE A 358 0.48 3.45 -9.79
C PHE A 358 1.26 2.26 -10.32
N VAL A 359 1.26 1.16 -9.58
CA VAL A 359 1.66 -0.16 -10.07
C VAL A 359 0.47 -1.09 -9.98
N PHE A 360 0.27 -1.95 -10.96
CA PHE A 360 -0.78 -2.96 -10.95
C PHE A 360 -0.45 -4.12 -11.90
N TYR A 361 -1.08 -5.25 -11.66
CA TYR A 361 -1.07 -6.38 -12.58
C TYR A 361 -2.11 -6.18 -13.69
N ASP A 362 -1.78 -6.61 -14.92
CA ASP A 362 -2.56 -6.29 -16.09
C ASP A 362 -2.57 -7.44 -17.10
N ARG A 363 -3.75 -7.77 -17.59
CA ARG A 363 -3.97 -8.83 -18.58
C ARG A 363 -4.41 -8.32 -19.96
N ARG A 364 -4.32 -7.02 -20.23
CA ARG A 364 -4.78 -6.40 -21.49
C ARG A 364 -4.17 -7.04 -22.75
N ASN A 365 -2.96 -7.59 -22.67
CA ASN A 365 -2.22 -8.16 -23.79
C ASN A 365 -2.47 -9.66 -23.98
N HIS A 366 -3.24 -10.31 -23.10
CA HIS A 366 -3.34 -11.77 -23.02
C HIS A 366 -4.79 -12.23 -23.04
N SER A 367 -5.05 -13.35 -23.74
CA SER A 367 -6.36 -14.01 -23.77
C SER A 367 -6.53 -15.09 -22.69
N ASP A 368 -5.46 -15.41 -21.99
CA ASP A 368 -5.37 -16.38 -20.90
C ASP A 368 -5.03 -15.71 -19.56
N ASN A 369 -4.51 -16.46 -18.58
CA ASN A 369 -4.11 -15.96 -17.27
C ASN A 369 -2.69 -15.37 -17.23
N GLN A 370 -2.00 -15.25 -18.36
CA GLN A 370 -0.73 -14.53 -18.42
C GLN A 370 -0.96 -13.08 -17.97
N THR A 371 -0.02 -12.57 -17.18
CA THR A 371 -0.15 -11.31 -16.48
C THR A 371 1.13 -10.51 -16.63
N ASP A 372 1.00 -9.28 -17.06
CA ASP A 372 2.05 -8.27 -17.08
C ASP A 372 2.00 -7.38 -15.86
N VAL A 373 3.03 -6.55 -15.66
CA VAL A 373 3.03 -5.48 -14.67
C VAL A 373 3.09 -4.14 -15.40
N PHE A 374 2.19 -3.24 -15.03
CA PHE A 374 2.11 -1.90 -15.59
C PHE A 374 2.39 -0.83 -14.52
N LEU A 375 3.03 0.23 -14.97
CA LEU A 375 3.11 1.51 -14.29
C LEU A 375 2.12 2.46 -14.95
N ALA A 376 1.24 3.09 -14.17
CA ALA A 376 0.51 4.25 -14.64
C ALA A 376 0.97 5.51 -13.91
N TYR A 377 0.74 6.68 -14.52
CA TYR A 377 1.03 7.95 -13.86
C TYR A 377 0.11 9.07 -14.35
N THR A 378 -0.07 10.07 -13.49
CA THR A 378 -0.73 11.33 -13.83
C THR A 378 0.13 12.52 -13.41
N LEU A 379 0.25 13.50 -14.31
CA LEU A 379 1.03 14.72 -14.10
C LEU A 379 0.13 15.93 -13.82
N ASN A 380 -1.18 15.76 -13.89
CA ASN A 380 -2.18 16.83 -13.89
C ASN A 380 -3.30 16.63 -12.86
N GLY A 381 -3.01 15.87 -11.80
CA GLY A 381 -3.94 15.64 -10.70
C GLY A 381 -5.10 14.71 -11.04
N GLY A 382 -4.85 13.69 -11.88
CA GLY A 382 -5.82 12.66 -12.22
C GLY A 382 -6.78 13.02 -13.35
N LYS A 383 -6.49 14.06 -14.14
CA LYS A 383 -7.31 14.38 -15.31
C LYS A 383 -7.05 13.41 -16.46
N THR A 384 -5.82 12.94 -16.58
CA THR A 384 -5.40 11.98 -17.60
C THR A 384 -4.33 11.05 -17.03
N PHE A 385 -4.25 9.84 -17.56
CA PHE A 385 -3.30 8.81 -17.15
C PHE A 385 -2.55 8.28 -18.36
N GLU A 386 -1.25 8.07 -18.19
CA GLU A 386 -0.40 7.34 -19.12
C GLU A 386 -0.05 5.99 -18.49
N ASN A 387 0.04 4.94 -19.32
CA ASN A 387 0.37 3.59 -18.86
C ASN A 387 1.56 3.05 -19.63
N VAL A 388 2.47 2.39 -18.93
CA VAL A 388 3.68 1.78 -19.49
C VAL A 388 3.84 0.38 -18.92
N GLN A 389 3.98 -0.63 -19.79
CA GLN A 389 4.36 -1.96 -19.35
C GLN A 389 5.79 -1.93 -18.81
N ILE A 390 5.98 -2.49 -17.62
CA ILE A 390 7.27 -2.53 -16.94
C ILE A 390 7.82 -3.95 -16.78
N SER A 391 6.98 -4.97 -16.84
CA SER A 391 7.44 -6.36 -16.93
C SER A 391 8.15 -6.62 -18.26
N GLN A 392 9.29 -7.30 -18.22
CA GLN A 392 9.98 -7.73 -19.43
C GLN A 392 9.34 -8.97 -20.05
N ASN A 393 8.76 -9.82 -19.22
CA ASN A 393 8.05 -11.03 -19.62
C ASN A 393 6.79 -11.16 -18.75
N PRO A 394 5.69 -11.68 -19.30
CA PRO A 394 4.53 -12.01 -18.51
C PRO A 394 4.84 -13.20 -17.60
N PHE A 395 4.06 -13.33 -16.55
CA PHE A 395 4.03 -14.52 -15.69
C PHE A 395 2.60 -15.07 -15.64
N THR A 396 2.48 -16.35 -15.32
CA THR A 396 1.17 -17.00 -15.12
C THR A 396 1.03 -17.32 -13.63
N PRO A 397 0.05 -16.74 -12.93
CA PRO A 397 -0.25 -17.10 -11.55
C PRO A 397 -0.70 -18.56 -11.45
N GLU A 398 -0.48 -19.18 -10.30
CA GLU A 398 -0.93 -20.54 -9.99
C GLU A 398 -1.91 -20.49 -8.81
N ALA A 399 -3.18 -20.77 -9.05
CA ALA A 399 -4.28 -20.66 -8.09
C ALA A 399 -4.12 -21.53 -6.82
N THR A 400 -3.22 -22.52 -6.83
CA THR A 400 -2.93 -23.37 -5.67
C THR A 400 -1.86 -22.78 -4.74
N LEU A 401 -1.28 -21.64 -5.12
CA LEU A 401 -0.25 -20.96 -4.36
C LEU A 401 -0.76 -19.60 -3.91
N PHE A 402 -0.53 -19.29 -2.65
CA PHE A 402 -0.82 -17.96 -2.12
C PHE A 402 -0.07 -16.88 -2.92
N PHE A 403 -0.82 -16.03 -3.60
CA PHE A 403 -0.27 -14.99 -4.46
C PHE A 403 0.12 -13.74 -3.67
N GLY A 404 -0.50 -13.52 -2.52
CA GLY A 404 -0.43 -12.32 -1.69
C GLY A 404 -1.60 -11.39 -1.94
N ASP A 405 -1.73 -10.38 -1.08
CA ASP A 405 -2.84 -9.42 -1.08
C ASP A 405 -2.48 -8.06 -1.68
N TYR A 406 -1.19 -7.78 -1.87
CA TYR A 406 -0.74 -6.48 -2.35
C TYR A 406 0.64 -6.53 -3.03
N ASN A 407 0.93 -5.48 -3.77
CA ASN A 407 2.25 -5.01 -4.19
C ASN A 407 2.49 -3.63 -3.56
N ASP A 408 3.57 -2.93 -3.91
CA ASP A 408 3.83 -1.58 -3.41
C ASP A 408 4.64 -0.78 -4.43
N ILE A 409 4.66 0.54 -4.27
CA ILE A 409 5.45 1.47 -5.05
C ILE A 409 5.94 2.59 -4.14
N SER A 410 7.17 3.03 -4.33
CA SER A 410 7.71 4.20 -3.62
C SER A 410 8.29 5.21 -4.61
N CYS A 411 7.99 6.49 -4.38
CA CYS A 411 8.41 7.59 -5.23
C CYS A 411 9.17 8.67 -4.44
N SER A 412 10.28 9.15 -4.97
CA SER A 412 11.01 10.28 -4.38
C SER A 412 11.89 10.96 -5.43
N GLY A 413 11.58 12.21 -5.77
CA GLY A 413 12.37 13.10 -6.61
C GLY A 413 12.84 12.45 -7.90
N ASN A 414 11.93 12.05 -8.77
CA ASN A 414 12.15 11.38 -10.05
C ASN A 414 12.66 9.92 -9.95
N SER A 415 12.70 9.36 -8.74
CA SER A 415 12.99 7.94 -8.54
C SER A 415 11.69 7.22 -8.24
N ILE A 416 11.33 6.24 -9.06
CA ILE A 416 10.10 5.46 -8.94
C ILE A 416 10.51 4.00 -8.79
N ARG A 417 10.02 3.34 -7.77
CA ARG A 417 10.39 1.96 -7.41
C ARG A 417 9.14 1.14 -7.11
N PRO A 418 8.48 0.58 -8.13
CA PRO A 418 7.48 -0.44 -7.92
C PRO A 418 8.12 -1.74 -7.48
N ILE A 419 7.37 -2.53 -6.71
CA ILE A 419 7.73 -3.88 -6.25
C ILE A 419 6.54 -4.81 -6.41
N TRP A 420 6.77 -6.04 -6.95
CA TRP A 420 5.72 -7.01 -7.21
C TRP A 420 6.21 -8.45 -7.10
#